data_37518b9c7fb4967e7f2d3263fc4092a0
#
_entry.id   37518b9c7fb4967e7f2d3263fc4092a0
#
_cell.length_a   1.000
_cell.length_b   1.000
_cell.length_c   1.000
_cell.angle_alpha   90.00
_cell.angle_beta   90.00
_cell.angle_gamma   90.00
#
_symmetry.space_group_name_H-M   'P 1'
#
loop_
_entity.id
_entity.type
_entity.pdbx_description
1 polymer ?
#
loop_
_entity_poly.entity_id
_entity_poly.type
_entity_poly.pdbx_seq_one_letter_code
_entity_poly.pdbx_strand_id
1 'polypeptide(L)'
;HFFEEIKKGQQGADIMQEVRSALGETVGFIYYESKKTKNWSELWIGKFKEDIRIRGAQMGILVSEILPAYCESDFIHKDGIWITTPRYAHQLAVLLCDQLLAVYKAKLIKDGKSSLEGDVYDYVTGEEFIEKIKVVAEAHKSLSENLQKEKIAMQKIWSIRQKEIDRSIGNVAQVIGDLEALSAGNIKTIEDFQLKIK
;
A
#
# COMPACT_ATOMS: atom_id res chain seq x y z
N HIS A 1 -2.74 5.06 18.74
CA HIS A 1 -1.60 5.65 18.04
C HIS A 1 -1.90 7.09 17.72
N PHE A 2 -0.95 7.97 17.93
CA PHE A 2 -1.04 9.38 17.56
C PHE A 2 -0.05 9.66 16.43
N PHE A 3 -0.45 10.50 15.48
CA PHE A 3 0.39 10.97 14.38
C PHE A 3 0.57 12.48 14.52
N GLU A 4 1.81 12.93 14.48
CA GLU A 4 2.17 14.33 14.46
C GLU A 4 2.83 14.65 13.11
N GLU A 5 2.24 15.59 12.37
CA GLU A 5 2.85 16.12 11.15
C GLU A 5 3.93 17.12 11.51
N ILE A 6 5.13 16.94 10.97
CA ILE A 6 6.25 17.86 11.18
C ILE A 6 6.12 19.01 10.20
N LYS A 7 6.00 20.23 10.74
CA LYS A 7 5.79 21.46 9.95
C LYS A 7 6.88 21.63 8.89
N LYS A 8 6.45 21.97 7.67
CA LYS A 8 7.35 22.30 6.54
C LYS A 8 8.37 23.35 6.97
N GLY A 9 9.66 23.09 6.72
CA GLY A 9 10.77 23.99 7.04
C GLY A 9 11.57 23.62 8.28
N GLN A 10 11.14 22.67 9.10
CA GLN A 10 12.02 22.02 10.09
C GLN A 10 12.78 20.88 9.43
N GLN A 11 14.08 20.75 9.74
CA GLN A 11 14.87 19.61 9.32
C GLN A 11 14.31 18.35 9.99
N GLY A 12 14.02 17.31 9.21
CA GLY A 12 13.59 16.03 9.71
C GLY A 12 12.55 15.32 8.84
N ALA A 13 11.99 14.28 9.37
CA ALA A 13 10.98 13.46 8.72
C ALA A 13 9.63 14.19 8.60
N ASP A 14 8.79 13.73 7.66
CA ASP A 14 7.49 14.35 7.39
C ASP A 14 6.47 14.06 8.47
N ILE A 15 6.52 12.86 9.09
CA ILE A 15 5.55 12.41 10.10
C ILE A 15 6.29 11.66 11.23
N MET A 16 5.85 11.88 12.45
CA MET A 16 6.21 11.08 13.61
C MET A 16 4.96 10.37 14.13
N GLN A 17 5.05 9.06 14.29
CA GLN A 17 4.00 8.23 14.90
C GLN A 17 4.42 7.83 16.29
N GLU A 18 3.63 8.20 17.29
CA GLU A 18 3.74 7.68 18.65
C GLU A 18 2.93 6.39 18.78
N VAL A 19 3.60 5.31 19.14
CA VAL A 19 2.98 4.02 19.42
C VAL A 19 2.66 3.93 20.91
N ARG A 20 1.39 3.66 21.24
CA ARG A 20 0.92 3.57 22.63
C ARG A 20 0.38 2.20 22.95
N SER A 21 0.60 1.76 24.19
CA SER A 21 -0.01 0.57 24.76
C SER A 21 -1.53 0.75 24.93
N ALA A 22 -2.23 -0.35 25.25
CA ALA A 22 -3.66 -0.31 25.59
C ALA A 22 -3.96 0.55 26.84
N LEU A 23 -2.96 0.77 27.70
CA LEU A 23 -3.06 1.61 28.90
C LEU A 23 -2.70 3.08 28.61
N GLY A 24 -2.39 3.43 27.36
CA GLY A 24 -2.05 4.79 26.94
C GLY A 24 -0.59 5.16 27.14
N GLU A 25 0.27 4.23 27.60
CA GLU A 25 1.70 4.47 27.79
C GLU A 25 2.43 4.51 26.45
N THR A 26 3.38 5.42 26.30
CA THR A 26 4.24 5.53 25.12
C THR A 26 5.18 4.34 25.06
N VAL A 27 5.08 3.56 23.99
CA VAL A 27 5.88 2.35 23.75
C VAL A 27 7.12 2.66 22.92
N GLY A 28 6.97 3.58 21.95
CA GLY A 28 8.04 4.02 21.07
C GLY A 28 7.55 4.92 19.97
N PHE A 29 8.47 5.31 19.08
CA PHE A 29 8.22 6.21 17.98
C PHE A 29 8.68 5.62 16.66
N ILE A 30 7.89 5.81 15.60
CA ILE A 30 8.23 5.47 14.22
C ILE A 30 8.29 6.77 13.42
N TYR A 31 9.39 6.96 12.70
CA TYR A 31 9.64 8.11 11.88
C TYR A 31 9.40 7.80 10.41
N TYR A 32 8.71 8.70 9.72
CA TYR A 32 8.40 8.57 8.30
C TYR A 32 8.95 9.76 7.54
N GLU A 33 9.58 9.49 6.41
CA GLU A 33 9.93 10.51 5.44
C GLU A 33 9.49 10.06 4.05
N SER A 34 8.82 10.95 3.30
CA SER A 34 8.37 10.67 1.95
C SER A 34 9.23 11.39 0.92
N LYS A 35 9.69 10.66 -0.10
CA LYS A 35 10.46 11.18 -1.21
C LYS A 35 9.70 11.01 -2.52
N LYS A 36 9.21 12.12 -3.05
CA LYS A 36 8.55 12.17 -4.35
C LYS A 36 9.51 12.69 -5.41
N THR A 37 10.45 11.85 -5.85
CA THR A 37 11.49 12.21 -6.81
C THR A 37 11.56 11.19 -7.94
N LYS A 38 12.18 11.58 -9.06
CA LYS A 38 12.37 10.70 -10.22
C LYS A 38 13.59 9.77 -10.10
N ASN A 39 14.48 10.05 -9.16
CA ASN A 39 15.72 9.29 -8.98
C ASN A 39 15.94 9.02 -7.50
N TRP A 40 16.49 7.84 -7.19
CA TRP A 40 16.95 7.48 -5.85
C TRP A 40 18.26 8.20 -5.50
N SER A 41 18.46 8.49 -4.21
CA SER A 41 19.72 9.01 -3.68
C SER A 41 20.11 8.32 -2.38
N GLU A 42 21.30 7.72 -2.34
CA GLU A 42 21.85 7.08 -1.14
C GLU A 42 22.09 8.08 0.02
N LEU A 43 22.26 9.35 -0.28
CA LEU A 43 22.44 10.39 0.73
C LEU A 43 21.23 10.54 1.66
N TRP A 44 20.07 10.12 1.22
CA TRP A 44 18.86 10.18 2.06
C TRP A 44 18.95 9.24 3.26
N ILE A 45 19.57 8.06 3.09
CA ILE A 45 19.74 7.07 4.16
C ILE A 45 20.50 7.68 5.33
N GLY A 46 21.67 8.28 5.05
CA GLY A 46 22.50 8.90 6.08
C GLY A 46 21.80 10.04 6.82
N LYS A 47 21.13 10.92 6.05
CA LYS A 47 20.38 12.03 6.62
C LYS A 47 19.22 11.55 7.48
N PHE A 48 18.43 10.63 6.98
CA PHE A 48 17.26 10.10 7.68
C PHE A 48 17.66 9.36 8.97
N LYS A 49 18.76 8.61 8.98
CA LYS A 49 19.33 8.02 10.20
C LYS A 49 19.68 9.06 11.26
N GLU A 50 20.27 10.17 10.85
CA GLU A 50 20.59 11.25 11.79
C GLU A 50 19.33 11.89 12.35
N ASP A 51 18.30 12.09 11.53
CA ASP A 51 17.03 12.63 11.97
C ASP A 51 16.34 11.69 12.99
N ILE A 52 16.35 10.37 12.76
CA ILE A 52 15.87 9.34 13.71
C ILE A 52 16.62 9.46 15.05
N ARG A 53 17.96 9.55 15.00
CA ARG A 53 18.80 9.65 16.19
C ARG A 53 18.54 10.92 16.99
N ILE A 54 18.46 12.06 16.34
CA ILE A 54 18.22 13.36 16.97
C ILE A 54 16.88 13.39 17.70
N ARG A 55 15.88 12.74 17.13
CA ARG A 55 14.51 12.74 17.66
C ARG A 55 14.19 11.55 18.57
N GLY A 56 15.13 10.63 18.75
CA GLY A 56 14.95 9.49 19.66
C GLY A 56 13.91 8.47 19.19
N ALA A 57 13.66 8.40 17.88
CA ALA A 57 12.77 7.37 17.36
C ALA A 57 13.48 6.01 17.31
N GLN A 58 12.72 4.94 17.55
CA GLN A 58 13.25 3.57 17.56
C GLN A 58 13.31 3.01 16.14
N MET A 59 12.45 3.49 15.25
CA MET A 59 12.33 2.99 13.87
C MET A 59 12.14 4.12 12.88
N GLY A 60 12.54 3.88 11.62
CA GLY A 60 12.29 4.80 10.52
C GLY A 60 11.84 4.10 9.26
N ILE A 61 10.87 4.70 8.57
CA ILE A 61 10.38 4.27 7.27
C ILE A 61 10.59 5.39 6.26
N LEU A 62 11.45 5.14 5.28
CA LEU A 62 11.66 6.01 4.14
C LEU A 62 10.77 5.54 2.99
N VAL A 63 9.79 6.35 2.63
CA VAL A 63 8.82 6.03 1.59
C VAL A 63 9.24 6.72 0.28
N SER A 64 9.42 5.96 -0.79
CA SER A 64 9.81 6.51 -2.10
C SER A 64 9.15 5.74 -3.25
N GLU A 65 8.72 6.47 -4.28
CA GLU A 65 8.20 5.84 -5.51
C GLU A 65 9.31 5.10 -6.27
N ILE A 66 10.54 5.57 -6.15
CA ILE A 66 11.72 4.96 -6.79
C ILE A 66 12.60 4.36 -5.71
N LEU A 67 12.82 3.06 -5.78
CA LEU A 67 13.67 2.32 -4.86
C LEU A 67 15.12 2.25 -5.38
N PRO A 68 16.10 1.94 -4.49
CA PRO A 68 17.47 1.67 -4.90
C PRO A 68 17.54 0.53 -5.92
N ALA A 69 18.48 0.59 -6.85
CA ALA A 69 18.65 -0.44 -7.90
C ALA A 69 18.96 -1.84 -7.35
N TYR A 70 19.50 -1.95 -6.14
CA TYR A 70 19.76 -3.22 -5.46
C TYR A 70 18.54 -3.78 -4.70
N CYS A 71 17.43 -3.06 -4.71
CA CYS A 71 16.18 -3.51 -4.07
C CYS A 71 15.41 -4.40 -5.06
N GLU A 72 15.40 -5.70 -4.80
CA GLU A 72 14.70 -6.67 -5.64
C GLU A 72 13.20 -6.80 -5.33
N SER A 73 12.76 -6.17 -4.24
CA SER A 73 11.37 -6.19 -3.76
C SER A 73 10.84 -4.77 -3.52
N ASP A 74 9.57 -4.61 -3.21
CA ASP A 74 8.93 -3.31 -2.95
C ASP A 74 9.34 -2.66 -1.62
N PHE A 75 10.20 -3.30 -0.84
CA PHE A 75 10.81 -2.74 0.36
C PHE A 75 12.13 -3.44 0.69
N ILE A 76 12.96 -2.78 1.43
CA ILE A 76 14.24 -3.30 1.93
C ILE A 76 14.52 -2.72 3.33
N HIS A 77 15.16 -3.51 4.17
CA HIS A 77 15.78 -3.04 5.41
C HIS A 77 17.26 -2.81 5.15
N LYS A 78 17.74 -1.59 5.37
CA LYS A 78 19.14 -1.23 5.17
C LYS A 78 19.60 -0.25 6.23
N ASP A 79 20.73 -0.53 6.84
CA ASP A 79 21.37 0.36 7.82
C ASP A 79 20.46 0.81 8.97
N GLY A 80 19.53 -0.04 9.41
CA GLY A 80 18.62 0.23 10.52
C GLY A 80 17.38 1.03 10.14
N ILE A 81 17.13 1.28 8.84
CA ILE A 81 15.92 1.90 8.35
C ILE A 81 15.19 1.01 7.34
N TRP A 82 13.89 1.17 7.26
CA TRP A 82 13.05 0.55 6.25
C TRP A 82 12.84 1.50 5.09
N ILE A 83 13.01 0.99 3.87
CA ILE A 83 12.78 1.73 2.63
C ILE A 83 11.68 0.99 1.88
N THR A 84 10.63 1.69 1.49
CA THR A 84 9.47 1.07 0.84
C THR A 84 8.79 1.99 -0.15
N THR A 85 7.93 1.41 -0.99
CA THR A 85 7.03 2.18 -1.85
C THR A 85 5.79 2.65 -1.07
N PRO A 86 5.08 3.71 -1.53
CA PRO A 86 3.83 4.16 -0.89
C PRO A 86 2.78 3.06 -0.74
N ARG A 87 2.79 2.09 -1.65
CA ARG A 87 1.86 0.97 -1.67
C ARG A 87 1.93 0.09 -0.42
N TYR A 88 3.14 -0.11 0.12
CA TYR A 88 3.38 -1.02 1.24
C TYR A 88 3.70 -0.29 2.54
N ALA A 89 3.77 1.04 2.52
CA ALA A 89 4.11 1.83 3.69
C ALA A 89 3.16 1.60 4.87
N HIS A 90 1.86 1.50 4.60
CA HIS A 90 0.86 1.26 5.65
C HIS A 90 1.00 -0.14 6.28
N GLN A 91 1.13 -1.17 5.47
CA GLN A 91 1.29 -2.55 5.95
C GLN A 91 2.56 -2.70 6.79
N LEU A 92 3.66 -2.09 6.34
CA LEU A 92 4.90 -2.07 7.09
C LEU A 92 4.76 -1.31 8.41
N ALA A 93 4.06 -0.16 8.40
CA ALA A 93 3.80 0.60 9.61
C ALA A 93 3.03 -0.21 10.66
N VAL A 94 1.99 -0.94 10.26
CA VAL A 94 1.21 -1.82 11.17
C VAL A 94 2.10 -2.88 11.79
N LEU A 95 2.90 -3.56 10.97
CA LEU A 95 3.83 -4.60 11.46
C LEU A 95 4.85 -4.04 12.46
N LEU A 96 5.40 -2.87 12.21
CA LEU A 96 6.36 -2.24 13.11
C LEU A 96 5.70 -1.80 14.43
N CYS A 97 4.46 -1.32 14.39
CA CYS A 97 3.68 -1.04 15.60
C CYS A 97 3.47 -2.29 16.45
N ASP A 98 3.05 -3.40 15.84
CA ASP A 98 2.83 -4.67 16.55
C ASP A 98 4.12 -5.21 17.17
N GLN A 99 5.25 -5.05 16.50
CA GLN A 99 6.55 -5.44 17.02
C GLN A 99 6.98 -4.58 18.22
N LEU A 100 6.80 -3.26 18.14
CA LEU A 100 7.07 -2.38 19.30
C LEU A 100 6.23 -2.79 20.50
N LEU A 101 4.96 -3.09 20.31
CA LEU A 101 4.07 -3.55 21.37
C LEU A 101 4.47 -4.91 21.92
N ALA A 102 4.93 -5.84 21.08
CA ALA A 102 5.39 -7.15 21.51
C ALA A 102 6.65 -7.06 22.37
N VAL A 103 7.63 -6.26 21.94
CA VAL A 103 8.86 -6.01 22.71
C VAL A 103 8.55 -5.34 24.04
N TYR A 104 7.64 -4.35 24.04
CA TYR A 104 7.20 -3.69 25.27
C TYR A 104 6.57 -4.68 26.27
N LYS A 105 5.64 -5.56 25.79
CA LYS A 105 5.05 -6.62 26.63
C LYS A 105 6.09 -7.59 27.19
N ALA A 106 7.04 -8.02 26.37
CA ALA A 106 8.10 -8.92 26.80
C ALA A 106 8.98 -8.28 27.89
N LYS A 107 9.19 -6.97 27.84
CA LYS A 107 9.91 -6.23 28.87
C LYS A 107 9.17 -6.12 30.19
N LEU A 108 7.86 -5.83 30.14
CA LEU A 108 7.04 -5.82 31.35
C LEU A 108 7.09 -7.15 32.09
N ILE A 109 7.24 -8.26 31.37
CA ILE A 109 7.38 -9.61 31.94
C ILE A 109 8.78 -9.84 32.56
N LYS A 110 9.79 -9.19 32.02
CA LYS A 110 11.20 -9.44 32.38
C LYS A 110 11.75 -8.64 33.56
N ASP A 111 10.94 -7.87 34.27
CA ASP A 111 11.38 -7.01 35.38
C ASP A 111 12.64 -6.16 35.08
N GLY A 112 12.55 -5.35 34.10
CA GLY A 112 13.04 -4.01 34.06
C GLY A 112 14.51 -3.67 34.27
N LYS A 113 15.47 -4.30 33.64
CA LYS A 113 16.86 -3.83 33.77
C LYS A 113 17.60 -3.49 32.47
N SER A 114 16.99 -3.59 31.32
CA SER A 114 17.61 -3.10 30.09
C SER A 114 16.83 -1.91 29.51
N SER A 115 17.52 -0.98 28.87
CA SER A 115 16.82 0.16 28.28
C SER A 115 15.92 -0.32 27.13
N LEU A 116 14.67 0.12 27.09
CA LEU A 116 13.69 -0.23 26.06
C LEU A 116 14.22 0.02 24.63
N GLU A 117 14.99 1.07 24.48
CA GLU A 117 15.57 1.49 23.22
C GLU A 117 16.57 0.49 22.63
N GLY A 118 17.45 -0.09 23.46
CA GLY A 118 18.42 -1.10 23.02
C GLY A 118 17.73 -2.39 22.58
N ASP A 119 16.83 -2.92 23.42
CA ASP A 119 16.14 -4.19 23.12
C ASP A 119 15.22 -4.08 21.89
N VAL A 120 14.55 -2.92 21.69
CA VAL A 120 13.76 -2.69 20.49
C VAL A 120 14.65 -2.63 19.24
N TYR A 121 15.74 -1.89 19.32
CA TYR A 121 16.67 -1.79 18.20
C TYR A 121 17.24 -3.15 17.82
N ASP A 122 17.75 -3.91 18.80
CA ASP A 122 18.34 -5.22 18.57
C ASP A 122 17.31 -6.22 18.00
N TYR A 123 16.07 -6.17 18.48
CA TYR A 123 15.01 -7.03 17.96
C TYR A 123 14.63 -6.71 16.52
N VAL A 124 14.39 -5.43 16.17
CA VAL A 124 13.93 -5.06 14.82
C VAL A 124 15.03 -5.10 13.76
N THR A 125 16.30 -5.04 14.20
CA THR A 125 17.46 -5.24 13.32
C THR A 125 17.89 -6.70 13.26
N GLY A 126 17.33 -7.56 14.11
CA GLY A 126 17.63 -8.99 14.15
C GLY A 126 17.16 -9.75 12.91
N GLU A 127 17.93 -10.78 12.53
CA GLU A 127 17.65 -11.59 11.33
C GLU A 127 16.26 -12.24 11.35
N GLU A 128 15.80 -12.70 12.51
CA GLU A 128 14.49 -13.33 12.67
C GLU A 128 13.32 -12.39 12.31
N PHE A 129 13.42 -11.12 12.73
CA PHE A 129 12.41 -10.13 12.40
C PHE A 129 12.43 -9.79 10.90
N ILE A 130 13.61 -9.62 10.33
CA ILE A 130 13.79 -9.32 8.90
C ILE A 130 13.21 -10.45 8.05
N GLU A 131 13.45 -11.72 8.42
CA GLU A 131 12.88 -12.87 7.72
C GLU A 131 11.35 -12.90 7.78
N LYS A 132 10.75 -12.65 8.95
CA LYS A 132 9.29 -12.57 9.09
C LYS A 132 8.67 -11.50 8.18
N ILE A 133 9.32 -10.34 8.09
CA ILE A 133 8.87 -9.26 7.21
C ILE A 133 8.99 -9.66 5.74
N LYS A 134 10.07 -10.31 5.32
CA LYS A 134 10.23 -10.80 3.94
C LYS A 134 9.10 -11.75 3.54
N VAL A 135 8.77 -12.72 4.38
CA VAL A 135 7.68 -13.67 4.12
C VAL A 135 6.34 -12.97 3.88
N VAL A 136 6.02 -11.98 4.72
CA VAL A 136 4.78 -11.20 4.56
C VAL A 136 4.77 -10.43 3.23
N ALA A 137 5.90 -9.87 2.86
CA ALA A 137 6.01 -9.13 1.61
C ALA A 137 5.87 -10.01 0.37
N GLU A 138 6.51 -11.16 0.37
CA GLU A 138 6.38 -12.12 -0.72
C GLU A 138 4.92 -12.56 -0.89
N ALA A 139 4.23 -12.81 0.23
CA ALA A 139 2.80 -13.11 0.20
C ALA A 139 1.97 -11.96 -0.41
N HIS A 140 2.23 -10.72 -0.01
CA HIS A 140 1.56 -9.54 -0.58
C HIS A 140 1.86 -9.35 -2.07
N LYS A 141 3.11 -9.56 -2.49
CA LYS A 141 3.50 -9.52 -3.90
C LYS A 141 2.71 -10.54 -4.71
N SER A 142 2.68 -11.79 -4.25
CA SER A 142 1.92 -12.87 -4.90
C SER A 142 0.43 -12.54 -5.03
N LEU A 143 -0.20 -12.07 -3.96
CA LEU A 143 -1.61 -11.66 -3.96
C LEU A 143 -1.87 -10.52 -4.97
N SER A 144 -0.97 -9.55 -5.04
CA SER A 144 -1.08 -8.43 -5.97
C SER A 144 -0.96 -8.86 -7.42
N GLU A 145 -0.01 -9.75 -7.73
CA GLU A 145 0.17 -10.31 -9.06
C GLU A 145 -1.05 -11.13 -9.50
N ASN A 146 -1.62 -11.93 -8.59
CA ASN A 146 -2.82 -12.70 -8.85
C ASN A 146 -4.03 -11.80 -9.12
N LEU A 147 -4.23 -10.77 -8.29
CA LEU A 147 -5.29 -9.78 -8.51
C LEU A 147 -5.15 -9.09 -9.87
N GLN A 148 -3.93 -8.77 -10.30
CA GLN A 148 -3.71 -8.17 -11.62
C GLN A 148 -4.07 -9.12 -12.76
N LYS A 149 -3.72 -10.41 -12.64
CA LYS A 149 -4.13 -11.44 -13.62
C LYS A 149 -5.65 -11.59 -13.69
N GLU A 150 -6.32 -11.61 -12.53
CA GLU A 150 -7.78 -11.66 -12.45
C GLU A 150 -8.44 -10.45 -13.12
N LYS A 151 -7.94 -9.24 -12.86
CA LYS A 151 -8.44 -8.01 -13.52
C LYS A 151 -8.35 -8.09 -15.03
N ILE A 152 -7.21 -8.54 -15.56
CA ILE A 152 -7.01 -8.69 -17.00
C ILE A 152 -7.98 -9.74 -17.58
N ALA A 153 -8.14 -10.87 -16.91
CA ALA A 153 -9.07 -11.92 -17.33
C ALA A 153 -10.53 -11.42 -17.33
N MET A 154 -10.94 -10.69 -16.29
CA MET A 154 -12.27 -10.11 -16.19
C MET A 154 -12.53 -9.05 -17.27
N GLN A 155 -11.55 -8.18 -17.56
CA GLN A 155 -11.68 -7.21 -18.65
C GLN A 155 -11.90 -7.88 -20.00
N LYS A 156 -11.19 -8.99 -20.25
CA LYS A 156 -11.39 -9.78 -21.47
C LYS A 156 -12.81 -10.37 -21.55
N ILE A 157 -13.31 -10.93 -20.44
CA ILE A 157 -14.67 -11.47 -20.36
C ILE A 157 -15.69 -10.36 -20.61
N TRP A 158 -15.54 -9.20 -19.98
CA TRP A 158 -16.44 -8.06 -20.17
C TRP A 158 -16.43 -7.55 -21.60
N SER A 159 -15.25 -7.48 -22.25
CA SER A 159 -15.15 -7.09 -23.65
C SER A 159 -15.89 -8.09 -24.58
N ILE A 160 -15.81 -9.39 -24.32
CA ILE A 160 -16.55 -10.40 -25.08
C ILE A 160 -18.06 -10.23 -24.89
N ARG A 161 -18.50 -10.10 -23.64
CA ARG A 161 -19.94 -9.89 -23.33
C ARG A 161 -20.48 -8.62 -23.97
N GLN A 162 -19.71 -7.52 -23.95
CA GLN A 162 -20.12 -6.29 -24.58
C GLN A 162 -20.34 -6.47 -26.10
N LYS A 163 -19.42 -7.17 -26.77
CA LYS A 163 -19.57 -7.47 -28.20
C LYS A 163 -20.80 -8.34 -28.51
N GLU A 164 -21.12 -9.29 -27.62
CA GLU A 164 -22.33 -10.13 -27.78
C GLU A 164 -23.61 -9.30 -27.61
N ILE A 165 -23.63 -8.40 -26.63
CA ILE A 165 -24.75 -7.46 -26.43
C ILE A 165 -24.89 -6.55 -27.65
N ASP A 166 -23.82 -5.94 -28.12
CA ASP A 166 -23.85 -5.03 -29.30
C ASP A 166 -24.33 -5.78 -30.53
N ARG A 167 -23.89 -7.04 -30.72
CA ARG A 167 -24.39 -7.88 -31.84
C ARG A 167 -25.86 -8.20 -31.70
N SER A 168 -26.33 -8.52 -30.50
CA SER A 168 -27.75 -8.78 -30.24
C SER A 168 -28.61 -7.56 -30.55
N ILE A 169 -28.20 -6.38 -30.10
CA ILE A 169 -28.88 -5.11 -30.38
C ILE A 169 -28.90 -4.85 -31.89
N GLY A 170 -27.78 -5.07 -32.58
CA GLY A 170 -27.71 -4.93 -34.04
C GLY A 170 -28.70 -5.86 -34.80
N ASN A 171 -28.80 -7.11 -34.37
CA ASN A 171 -29.74 -8.07 -34.93
C ASN A 171 -31.21 -7.63 -34.75
N VAL A 172 -31.53 -7.15 -33.54
CA VAL A 172 -32.88 -6.63 -33.24
C VAL A 172 -33.19 -5.41 -34.10
N ALA A 173 -32.24 -4.49 -34.23
CA ALA A 173 -32.40 -3.31 -35.09
C ALA A 173 -32.63 -3.69 -36.57
N GLN A 174 -31.91 -4.72 -37.05
CA GLN A 174 -32.10 -5.22 -38.41
C GLN A 174 -33.48 -5.85 -38.61
N VAL A 175 -33.94 -6.67 -37.67
CA VAL A 175 -35.31 -7.24 -37.74
C VAL A 175 -36.39 -6.15 -37.76
N ILE A 176 -36.21 -5.12 -36.94
CA ILE A 176 -37.14 -3.99 -36.93
C ILE A 176 -37.11 -3.26 -38.27
N GLY A 177 -35.95 -3.00 -38.85
CA GLY A 177 -35.79 -2.38 -40.16
C GLY A 177 -36.44 -3.21 -41.29
N ASP A 178 -36.27 -4.54 -41.24
CA ASP A 178 -36.89 -5.45 -42.21
C ASP A 178 -38.45 -5.43 -42.09
N LEU A 179 -38.95 -5.38 -40.85
CA LEU A 179 -40.39 -5.27 -40.60
C LEU A 179 -40.95 -3.92 -41.07
N GLU A 180 -40.27 -2.84 -40.87
CA GLU A 180 -40.64 -1.51 -41.36
C GLU A 180 -40.69 -1.49 -42.88
N ALA A 181 -39.68 -2.07 -43.55
CA ALA A 181 -39.65 -2.17 -45.03
C ALA A 181 -40.82 -3.01 -45.58
N LEU A 182 -41.17 -4.12 -44.94
CA LEU A 182 -42.27 -4.99 -45.38
C LEU A 182 -43.64 -4.39 -45.11
N SER A 183 -43.81 -3.54 -44.11
CA SER A 183 -45.09 -2.94 -43.73
C SER A 183 -45.43 -1.68 -44.51
N ALA A 184 -44.61 -1.28 -45.47
CA ALA A 184 -44.77 -0.07 -46.27
C ALA A 184 -45.03 1.21 -45.45
N GLY A 185 -44.41 1.32 -44.27
CA GLY A 185 -44.49 2.47 -43.39
C GLY A 185 -45.71 2.52 -42.46
N ASN A 186 -46.48 1.42 -42.34
CA ASN A 186 -47.66 1.35 -41.47
C ASN A 186 -47.38 0.93 -40.03
N ILE A 187 -46.14 0.59 -39.69
CA ILE A 187 -45.75 0.30 -38.31
C ILE A 187 -45.20 1.59 -37.68
N LYS A 188 -45.79 2.00 -36.55
CA LYS A 188 -45.30 3.15 -35.79
C LYS A 188 -43.84 2.93 -35.40
N THR A 189 -43.05 3.96 -35.69
CA THR A 189 -41.60 4.03 -35.60
C THR A 189 -41.06 3.65 -34.24
N ILE A 190 -39.84 3.15 -34.22
CA ILE A 190 -38.95 2.66 -33.15
C ILE A 190 -38.92 3.52 -31.88
N GLU A 191 -39.47 4.73 -31.88
CA GLU A 191 -39.49 5.61 -30.68
C GLU A 191 -40.22 5.00 -29.48
N ASP A 192 -41.15 4.05 -29.72
CA ASP A 192 -41.88 3.34 -28.65
C ASP A 192 -41.08 2.16 -28.03
N PHE A 193 -39.97 1.73 -28.66
CA PHE A 193 -39.10 0.64 -28.20
C PHE A 193 -37.75 1.10 -27.60
N GLN A 194 -37.63 2.33 -27.15
CA GLN A 194 -36.44 2.74 -26.42
C GLN A 194 -36.34 1.94 -25.12
N LEU A 195 -35.65 0.80 -25.17
CA LEU A 195 -35.11 0.14 -24.03
C LEU A 195 -34.19 1.11 -23.28
N LYS A 196 -34.71 1.74 -22.23
CA LYS A 196 -33.89 2.51 -21.28
C LYS A 196 -32.97 1.53 -20.59
N ILE A 197 -31.80 1.30 -21.20
CA ILE A 197 -30.69 0.64 -20.54
C ILE A 197 -30.07 1.69 -19.62
N LYS A 198 -30.31 1.58 -18.31
CA LYS A 198 -29.60 2.33 -17.28
C LYS A 198 -28.31 1.63 -16.93
#